data_26303a452777bf71079d6d85cb48c64e
#
_entry.id   26303a452777bf71079d6d85cb48c64e
#
_cell.length_a   1.000
_cell.length_b   1.000
_cell.length_c   1.000
_cell.angle_alpha   90.00
_cell.angle_beta   90.00
_cell.angle_gamma   90.00
#
_symmetry.space_group_name_H-M   'P 1'
#
loop_
_entity.id
_entity.type
_entity.pdbx_description
1 polymer ?
#
loop_
_entity_poly.entity_id
_entity_poly.type
_entity_poly.pdbx_seq_one_letter_code
_entity_poly.pdbx_strand_id
1 'polypeptide(L)'
;ALRRVLLSSLEGYAITTVKVAGVNNEFAAVPGVMEGMLEIILNLKQVRFIRTVDNEEAEKVSINVAGVTELTAGYISNYLSFFKVLNPELVICHLAPGTKMQITLTIGKGRGYVPSEENAGIEKDIDTLPIDSIFTPIKNVKFSVEDYRVEQKTDYEKLNLEITTDGSIHPKDALKEAAKILIQHFMLFSDEKITLDEEEQQGVEEFDESILH
;
A
#
# COMPACT_ATOMS: atom_id res chain seq x y z
N ALA A 1 -20.77 0.52 -4.03
CA ALA A 1 -19.76 0.38 -5.08
C ALA A 1 -18.45 1.05 -4.68
N LEU A 2 -18.40 2.37 -4.41
CA LEU A 2 -17.18 3.15 -4.08
C LEU A 2 -16.35 2.54 -2.95
N ARG A 3 -16.97 2.17 -1.82
CA ARG A 3 -16.26 1.53 -0.70
C ARG A 3 -15.52 0.27 -1.14
N ARG A 4 -16.14 -0.56 -1.97
CA ARG A 4 -15.53 -1.80 -2.46
C ARG A 4 -14.32 -1.51 -3.35
N VAL A 5 -14.46 -0.55 -4.28
CA VAL A 5 -13.37 -0.16 -5.18
C VAL A 5 -12.21 0.46 -4.40
N LEU A 6 -12.49 1.33 -3.43
CA LEU A 6 -11.47 1.92 -2.56
C LEU A 6 -10.64 0.85 -1.84
N LEU A 7 -11.28 -0.19 -1.29
CA LEU A 7 -10.59 -1.21 -0.50
C LEU A 7 -9.86 -2.27 -1.32
N SER A 8 -10.25 -2.49 -2.59
CA SER A 8 -9.75 -3.64 -3.35
C SER A 8 -9.06 -3.31 -4.68
N SER A 9 -9.27 -2.11 -5.23
CA SER A 9 -8.89 -1.84 -6.62
C SER A 9 -7.85 -0.75 -6.79
N LEU A 10 -7.51 -0.02 -5.74
CA LEU A 10 -6.46 0.99 -5.80
C LEU A 10 -5.08 0.33 -5.80
N GLU A 11 -4.15 0.95 -6.51
CA GLU A 11 -2.77 0.52 -6.59
C GLU A 11 -2.00 0.99 -5.35
N GLY A 12 -1.01 0.18 -4.97
CA GLY A 12 -0.09 0.50 -3.90
C GLY A 12 1.19 -0.31 -4.01
N TYR A 13 2.05 -0.17 -3.01
CA TYR A 13 3.36 -0.79 -2.97
C TYR A 13 3.55 -1.57 -1.68
N ALA A 14 4.13 -2.76 -1.79
CA ALA A 14 4.41 -3.62 -0.65
C ALA A 14 5.62 -4.51 -0.92
N ILE A 15 6.18 -5.09 0.13
CA ILE A 15 7.19 -6.14 0.01
C ILE A 15 6.51 -7.40 -0.50
N THR A 16 7.07 -8.01 -1.53
CA THR A 16 6.58 -9.25 -2.16
C THR A 16 7.40 -10.46 -1.77
N THR A 17 8.71 -10.26 -1.61
CA THR A 17 9.63 -11.34 -1.23
C THR A 17 10.65 -10.86 -0.22
N VAL A 18 11.12 -11.80 0.61
CA VAL A 18 12.19 -11.58 1.58
C VAL A 18 13.17 -12.75 1.55
N LYS A 19 14.45 -12.45 1.64
CA LYS A 19 15.53 -13.43 1.81
C LYS A 19 16.42 -12.99 2.96
N VAL A 20 16.64 -13.88 3.92
CA VAL A 20 17.61 -13.69 5.00
C VAL A 20 18.71 -14.72 4.84
N ALA A 21 19.95 -14.29 4.84
CA ALA A 21 21.09 -15.20 4.66
C ALA A 21 21.12 -16.29 5.74
N GLY A 22 21.16 -17.56 5.31
CA GLY A 22 21.17 -18.72 6.20
C GLY A 22 19.78 -19.16 6.68
N VAL A 23 18.70 -18.57 6.17
CA VAL A 23 17.32 -18.95 6.48
C VAL A 23 16.62 -19.38 5.20
N ASN A 24 16.04 -20.57 5.21
CA ASN A 24 15.42 -21.19 4.04
C ASN A 24 13.92 -21.51 4.21
N ASN A 25 13.34 -21.20 5.37
CA ASN A 25 11.92 -21.39 5.62
C ASN A 25 11.40 -20.35 6.62
N GLU A 26 10.10 -20.14 6.61
CA GLU A 26 9.40 -19.14 7.43
C GLU A 26 9.36 -19.47 8.93
N PHE A 27 9.57 -20.72 9.32
CA PHE A 27 9.56 -21.17 10.73
C PHE A 27 10.95 -21.21 11.34
N ALA A 28 11.99 -20.87 10.58
CA ALA A 28 13.36 -20.93 11.06
C ALA A 28 13.66 -19.80 12.06
N ALA A 29 14.53 -20.10 13.02
CA ALA A 29 15.15 -19.08 13.84
C ALA A 29 16.23 -18.34 13.05
N VAL A 30 16.32 -17.04 13.23
CA VAL A 30 17.35 -16.21 12.60
C VAL A 30 18.50 -16.05 13.60
N PRO A 31 19.74 -16.49 13.25
CA PRO A 31 20.86 -16.44 14.19
C PRO A 31 21.15 -15.02 14.70
N GLY A 32 21.17 -14.84 16.01
CA GLY A 32 21.45 -13.55 16.66
C GLY A 32 20.29 -12.55 16.62
N VAL A 33 19.11 -12.97 16.23
CA VAL A 33 17.88 -12.17 16.24
C VAL A 33 16.92 -12.76 17.27
N MET A 34 16.19 -11.92 17.99
CA MET A 34 15.25 -12.36 19.02
C MET A 34 14.00 -12.96 18.43
N GLU A 35 13.52 -12.38 17.33
CA GLU A 35 12.31 -12.79 16.61
C GLU A 35 12.61 -13.94 15.64
N GLY A 36 11.64 -14.84 15.49
CA GLY A 36 11.67 -15.85 14.43
C GLY A 36 11.35 -15.25 13.05
N MET A 37 11.68 -15.98 11.98
CA MET A 37 11.45 -15.51 10.62
C MET A 37 9.99 -15.13 10.34
N LEU A 38 9.03 -15.89 10.89
CA LEU A 38 7.60 -15.60 10.75
C LEU A 38 7.23 -14.24 11.33
N GLU A 39 7.78 -13.90 12.50
CA GLU A 39 7.52 -12.63 13.16
C GLU A 39 8.13 -11.46 12.39
N ILE A 40 9.33 -11.64 11.85
CA ILE A 40 9.97 -10.69 10.95
C ILE A 40 9.09 -10.43 9.72
N ILE A 41 8.55 -11.50 9.09
CA ILE A 41 7.63 -11.40 7.96
C ILE A 41 6.37 -10.61 8.34
N LEU A 42 5.77 -10.88 9.49
CA LEU A 42 4.58 -10.15 9.96
C LEU A 42 4.85 -8.65 10.17
N ASN A 43 6.04 -8.30 10.67
CA ASN A 43 6.45 -6.92 10.83
C ASN A 43 6.73 -6.25 9.48
N LEU A 44 7.38 -6.94 8.55
CA LEU A 44 7.65 -6.44 7.20
C LEU A 44 6.36 -6.13 6.42
N LYS A 45 5.29 -6.92 6.59
CA LYS A 45 3.98 -6.65 5.99
C LYS A 45 3.36 -5.32 6.41
N GLN A 46 3.76 -4.78 7.56
CA GLN A 46 3.24 -3.52 8.09
C GLN A 46 3.99 -2.30 7.56
N VAL A 47 5.13 -2.48 6.88
CA VAL A 47 5.89 -1.37 6.30
C VAL A 47 5.10 -0.74 5.15
N ARG A 48 4.96 0.58 5.17
CA ARG A 48 4.25 1.33 4.15
C ARG A 48 5.21 2.16 3.31
N PHE A 49 5.01 2.11 2.02
CA PHE A 49 5.87 2.73 1.03
C PHE A 49 5.14 3.78 0.22
N ILE A 50 5.85 4.87 -0.08
CA ILE A 50 5.47 5.81 -1.12
C ILE A 50 6.55 5.82 -2.19
N ARG A 51 6.14 5.87 -3.45
CA ARG A 51 7.08 5.96 -4.57
C ARG A 51 7.58 7.38 -4.73
N THR A 52 8.87 7.53 -4.96
CA THR A 52 9.53 8.83 -5.11
C THR A 52 9.99 9.12 -6.53
N VAL A 53 9.97 8.11 -7.41
CA VAL A 53 10.45 8.18 -8.79
C VAL A 53 9.35 7.70 -9.74
N ASP A 54 9.22 8.35 -10.88
CA ASP A 54 8.22 8.01 -11.90
C ASP A 54 8.73 6.87 -12.80
N ASN A 55 8.82 5.67 -12.23
CA ASN A 55 9.05 4.43 -12.98
C ASN A 55 8.11 3.34 -12.46
N GLU A 56 7.92 2.25 -13.19
CA GLU A 56 7.02 1.15 -12.77
C GLU A 56 7.77 -0.11 -12.31
N GLU A 57 9.09 -0.03 -12.19
CA GLU A 57 9.92 -1.18 -11.85
C GLU A 57 9.84 -1.54 -10.36
N ALA A 58 9.89 -2.83 -10.06
CA ALA A 58 10.10 -3.32 -8.71
C ALA A 58 11.52 -2.99 -8.24
N GLU A 59 11.70 -2.71 -6.97
CA GLU A 59 13.00 -2.47 -6.37
C GLU A 59 13.45 -3.67 -5.54
N LYS A 60 14.60 -4.25 -5.89
CA LYS A 60 15.27 -5.27 -5.09
C LYS A 60 16.44 -4.65 -4.36
N VAL A 61 16.44 -4.74 -3.05
CA VAL A 61 17.48 -4.17 -2.18
C VAL A 61 18.07 -5.22 -1.27
N SER A 62 19.39 -5.26 -1.20
CA SER A 62 20.14 -6.09 -0.24
C SER A 62 20.80 -5.23 0.81
N ILE A 63 20.51 -5.48 2.07
CA ILE A 63 20.89 -4.68 3.22
C ILE A 63 21.77 -5.53 4.14
N ASN A 64 22.95 -5.03 4.46
CA ASN A 64 23.81 -5.60 5.49
C ASN A 64 23.56 -4.85 6.81
N VAL A 65 22.84 -5.50 7.71
CA VAL A 65 22.51 -4.95 9.02
C VAL A 65 23.65 -5.30 9.99
N ALA A 66 24.32 -4.30 10.51
CA ALA A 66 25.41 -4.46 11.47
C ALA A 66 25.52 -3.22 12.38
N GLY A 67 25.95 -3.43 13.63
CA GLY A 67 26.22 -2.34 14.56
C GLY A 67 24.96 -1.68 15.16
N VAL A 68 23.81 -2.27 14.98
CA VAL A 68 22.52 -1.82 15.54
C VAL A 68 21.91 -2.92 16.39
N THR A 69 21.12 -2.55 17.37
CA THR A 69 20.37 -3.47 18.25
C THR A 69 18.94 -3.69 17.75
N GLU A 70 18.46 -2.84 16.86
CA GLU A 70 17.11 -2.90 16.29
C GLU A 70 17.19 -2.62 14.79
N LEU A 71 16.52 -3.45 14.00
CA LEU A 71 16.24 -3.15 12.60
C LEU A 71 14.89 -2.47 12.50
N THR A 72 14.88 -1.21 12.12
CA THR A 72 13.65 -0.44 11.91
C THR A 72 13.32 -0.29 10.41
N ALA A 73 12.07 0.01 10.10
CA ALA A 73 11.66 0.33 8.74
C ALA A 73 12.39 1.58 8.19
N GLY A 74 12.74 2.53 9.06
CA GLY A 74 13.58 3.68 8.71
C GLY A 74 15.00 3.31 8.30
N TYR A 75 15.57 2.26 8.92
CA TYR A 75 16.87 1.73 8.50
C TYR A 75 16.81 1.19 7.07
N ILE A 76 15.75 0.45 6.73
CA ILE A 76 15.50 -0.05 5.38
C ILE A 76 15.38 1.11 4.38
N SER A 77 14.68 2.17 4.76
CA SER A 77 14.46 3.35 3.91
C SER A 77 15.74 4.01 3.39
N ASN A 78 16.83 3.93 4.15
CA ASN A 78 18.12 4.51 3.75
C ASN A 78 18.78 3.80 2.58
N TYR A 79 18.36 2.60 2.26
CA TYR A 79 18.90 1.78 1.16
C TYR A 79 18.01 1.77 -0.08
N LEU A 80 16.83 2.39 0.01
CA LEU A 80 15.88 2.45 -1.08
C LEU A 80 16.18 3.63 -2.01
N SER A 81 16.04 3.39 -3.32
CA SER A 81 16.25 4.40 -4.36
C SER A 81 14.92 4.92 -4.93
N PHE A 82 13.92 4.04 -5.04
CA PHE A 82 12.64 4.36 -5.69
C PHE A 82 11.51 4.61 -4.70
N PHE A 83 11.70 4.22 -3.45
CA PHE A 83 10.68 4.27 -2.41
C PHE A 83 11.17 4.99 -1.16
N LYS A 84 10.20 5.53 -0.42
CA LYS A 84 10.40 6.06 0.93
C LYS A 84 9.43 5.34 1.87
N VAL A 85 9.90 5.03 3.07
CA VAL A 85 9.05 4.43 4.12
C VAL A 85 8.27 5.54 4.83
N LEU A 86 6.98 5.30 5.05
CA LEU A 86 6.07 6.24 5.71
C LEU A 86 5.97 6.04 7.23
N ASN A 87 6.33 4.85 7.73
CA ASN A 87 6.34 4.49 9.15
C ASN A 87 7.75 4.05 9.61
N PRO A 88 8.74 4.96 9.61
CA PRO A 88 10.14 4.62 9.87
C PRO A 88 10.41 4.11 11.30
N GLU A 89 9.53 4.42 12.25
CA GLU A 89 9.61 4.01 13.65
C GLU A 89 9.24 2.54 13.89
N LEU A 90 8.66 1.87 12.88
CA LEU A 90 8.27 0.45 13.01
C LEU A 90 9.51 -0.42 13.18
N VAL A 91 9.58 -1.15 14.30
CA VAL A 91 10.63 -2.13 14.57
C VAL A 91 10.31 -3.44 13.85
N ILE A 92 11.25 -3.94 13.07
CA ILE A 92 11.13 -5.21 12.34
C ILE A 92 11.65 -6.37 13.20
N CYS A 93 12.84 -6.20 13.79
CA CYS A 93 13.41 -7.19 14.71
C CYS A 93 14.51 -6.58 15.58
N HIS A 94 14.85 -7.30 16.65
CA HIS A 94 15.90 -6.97 17.61
C HIS A 94 17.12 -7.88 17.40
N LEU A 95 18.30 -7.30 17.36
CA LEU A 95 19.56 -7.98 17.14
C LEU A 95 20.39 -8.03 18.42
N ALA A 96 21.01 -9.18 18.70
CA ALA A 96 22.01 -9.29 19.75
C ALA A 96 23.27 -8.45 19.40
N PRO A 97 23.96 -7.91 20.41
CA PRO A 97 25.18 -7.13 20.17
C PRO A 97 26.19 -7.89 19.32
N GLY A 98 26.73 -7.25 18.27
CA GLY A 98 27.70 -7.83 17.35
C GLY A 98 27.11 -8.75 16.26
N THR A 99 25.81 -8.95 16.23
CA THR A 99 25.15 -9.71 15.15
C THR A 99 25.27 -8.97 13.82
N LYS A 100 25.51 -9.74 12.77
CA LYS A 100 25.48 -9.28 11.37
C LYS A 100 24.41 -10.10 10.65
N MET A 101 23.51 -9.43 9.99
CA MET A 101 22.43 -10.06 9.22
C MET A 101 22.38 -9.44 7.83
N GLN A 102 22.27 -10.28 6.81
CA GLN A 102 21.99 -9.82 5.45
C GLN A 102 20.54 -10.14 5.12
N ILE A 103 19.78 -9.10 4.77
CA ILE A 103 18.39 -9.21 4.34
C ILE A 103 18.25 -8.62 2.94
N THR A 104 17.54 -9.33 2.08
CA THR A 104 17.19 -8.86 0.73
C THR A 104 15.68 -8.80 0.63
N LEU A 105 15.17 -7.67 0.16
CA LEU A 105 13.74 -7.38 0.03
C LEU A 105 13.42 -7.00 -1.41
N THR A 106 12.29 -7.46 -1.91
CA THR A 106 11.73 -6.98 -3.19
C THR A 106 10.43 -6.23 -2.91
N ILE A 107 10.36 -4.99 -3.39
CA ILE A 107 9.20 -4.12 -3.27
C ILE A 107 8.56 -4.02 -4.64
N GLY A 108 7.29 -4.40 -4.74
CA GLY A 108 6.54 -4.42 -5.98
C GLY A 108 5.29 -3.52 -5.92
N LYS A 109 4.68 -3.34 -7.09
CA LYS A 109 3.40 -2.67 -7.30
C LYS A 109 2.30 -3.73 -7.41
N GLY A 110 1.14 -3.46 -6.82
CA GLY A 110 0.00 -4.36 -6.91
C GLY A 110 -1.30 -3.69 -6.48
N ARG A 111 -2.36 -4.48 -6.37
CA ARG A 111 -3.70 -4.03 -5.97
C ARG A 111 -4.28 -4.93 -4.90
N GLY A 112 -4.93 -4.32 -3.92
CA GLY A 112 -5.62 -5.05 -2.86
C GLY A 112 -4.68 -5.90 -2.01
N TYR A 113 -5.00 -7.18 -1.88
CA TYR A 113 -4.22 -8.18 -1.15
C TYR A 113 -3.83 -9.31 -2.12
N VAL A 114 -2.56 -9.67 -2.09
CA VAL A 114 -2.00 -10.76 -2.89
C VAL A 114 -1.37 -11.78 -1.96
N PRO A 115 -1.82 -13.05 -1.96
CA PRO A 115 -1.25 -14.10 -1.13
C PRO A 115 0.15 -14.50 -1.60
N SER A 116 0.91 -15.10 -0.69
CA SER A 116 2.31 -15.49 -0.93
C SER A 116 2.47 -16.48 -2.09
N GLU A 117 1.48 -17.35 -2.32
CA GLU A 117 1.50 -18.32 -3.43
C GLU A 117 1.54 -17.63 -4.80
N GLU A 118 0.89 -16.50 -4.96
CA GLU A 118 0.93 -15.72 -6.19
C GLU A 118 2.27 -14.99 -6.34
N ASN A 119 2.87 -14.56 -5.23
CA ASN A 119 4.18 -13.93 -5.22
C ASN A 119 5.33 -14.94 -5.44
N ALA A 120 5.11 -16.23 -5.21
CA ALA A 120 6.11 -17.29 -5.38
C ALA A 120 6.65 -17.42 -6.82
N GLY A 121 5.91 -16.91 -7.82
CA GLY A 121 6.33 -16.92 -9.22
C GLY A 121 7.29 -15.80 -9.62
N ILE A 122 7.48 -14.79 -8.77
CA ILE A 122 8.24 -13.57 -9.08
C ILE A 122 9.74 -13.84 -9.07
N GLU A 123 10.24 -14.64 -8.14
CA GLU A 123 11.66 -15.00 -8.02
C GLU A 123 11.84 -16.51 -7.93
N LYS A 124 12.78 -17.03 -8.70
CA LYS A 124 13.13 -18.49 -8.75
C LYS A 124 14.26 -18.87 -7.78
N ASP A 125 14.66 -17.97 -6.90
CA ASP A 125 15.78 -18.19 -5.99
C ASP A 125 15.31 -19.09 -4.81
N ILE A 126 16.00 -20.22 -4.57
CA ILE A 126 15.57 -21.29 -3.65
C ILE A 126 15.39 -20.80 -2.21
N ASP A 127 16.17 -19.79 -1.80
CA ASP A 127 16.15 -19.26 -0.42
C ASP A 127 15.31 -17.99 -0.29
N THR A 128 14.56 -17.61 -1.31
CA THR A 128 13.69 -16.43 -1.27
C THR A 128 12.29 -16.85 -0.84
N LEU A 129 11.83 -16.25 0.25
CA LEU A 129 10.50 -16.50 0.80
C LEU A 129 9.50 -15.49 0.21
N PRO A 130 8.49 -15.94 -0.52
CA PRO A 130 7.38 -15.08 -0.90
C PRO A 130 6.54 -14.75 0.34
N ILE A 131 6.06 -13.52 0.43
CA ILE A 131 5.19 -13.10 1.53
C ILE A 131 3.87 -12.54 1.00
N ASP A 132 2.82 -12.63 1.81
CA ASP A 132 1.57 -11.97 1.46
C ASP A 132 1.76 -10.46 1.42
N SER A 133 1.25 -9.83 0.40
CA SER A 133 1.43 -8.39 0.17
C SER A 133 0.11 -7.64 0.31
N ILE A 134 0.10 -6.63 1.17
CA ILE A 134 -1.03 -5.73 1.36
C ILE A 134 -0.74 -4.45 0.57
N PHE A 135 -1.19 -4.40 -0.67
CA PHE A 135 -0.96 -3.27 -1.56
C PHE A 135 -1.92 -2.11 -1.33
N THR A 136 -3.12 -2.39 -0.81
CA THR A 136 -4.15 -1.35 -0.66
C THR A 136 -3.64 -0.18 0.21
N PRO A 137 -3.71 1.06 -0.30
CA PRO A 137 -3.35 2.24 0.49
C PRO A 137 -4.47 2.68 1.45
N ILE A 138 -5.62 2.02 1.40
CA ILE A 138 -6.79 2.36 2.20
C ILE A 138 -6.88 1.46 3.42
N LYS A 139 -6.83 2.07 4.61
CA LYS A 139 -6.97 1.37 5.89
C LYS A 139 -8.42 1.12 6.26
N ASN A 140 -9.27 2.12 6.05
CA ASN A 140 -10.69 2.01 6.43
C ASN A 140 -11.55 2.92 5.57
N VAL A 141 -12.78 2.46 5.29
CA VAL A 141 -13.83 3.26 4.65
C VAL A 141 -15.13 3.03 5.39
N LYS A 142 -15.67 4.10 5.95
CA LYS A 142 -17.02 4.12 6.54
C LYS A 142 -17.94 4.98 5.67
N PHE A 143 -19.22 4.64 5.63
CA PHE A 143 -20.22 5.48 4.99
C PHE A 143 -21.51 5.44 5.79
N SER A 144 -22.25 6.53 5.78
CA SER A 144 -23.62 6.62 6.24
C SER A 144 -24.45 7.41 5.24
N VAL A 145 -25.72 7.10 5.18
CA VAL A 145 -26.69 7.78 4.34
C VAL A 145 -27.75 8.37 5.28
N GLU A 146 -28.03 9.64 5.13
CA GLU A 146 -28.99 10.39 5.95
C GLU A 146 -30.00 11.05 5.04
N ASP A 147 -31.27 11.12 5.51
CA ASP A 147 -32.29 11.91 4.80
C ASP A 147 -31.88 13.38 4.80
N TYR A 148 -31.93 14.01 3.65
CA TYR A 148 -31.54 15.40 3.50
C TYR A 148 -32.63 16.21 2.82
N ARG A 149 -32.99 17.33 3.45
CA ARG A 149 -34.03 18.23 2.95
C ARG A 149 -33.40 19.37 2.15
N VAL A 150 -33.78 19.52 0.88
CA VAL A 150 -33.45 20.67 0.05
C VAL A 150 -34.72 21.48 -0.19
N GLU A 151 -34.80 22.67 0.40
CA GLU A 151 -35.96 23.53 0.36
C GLU A 151 -37.24 22.82 0.86
N GLN A 152 -38.21 22.54 -0.06
CA GLN A 152 -39.47 21.86 0.24
C GLN A 152 -39.45 20.37 -0.12
N LYS A 153 -38.37 19.87 -0.71
CA LYS A 153 -38.20 18.47 -1.12
C LYS A 153 -37.48 17.70 -0.02
N THR A 154 -38.06 16.59 0.38
CA THR A 154 -37.51 15.69 1.43
C THR A 154 -36.97 14.38 0.86
N ASP A 155 -36.91 14.23 -0.46
CA ASP A 155 -36.60 12.99 -1.15
C ASP A 155 -35.12 12.85 -1.47
N TYR A 156 -34.25 13.70 -0.88
CA TYR A 156 -32.81 13.65 -1.07
C TYR A 156 -32.13 12.91 0.06
N GLU A 157 -31.05 12.25 -0.29
CA GLU A 157 -30.17 11.57 0.64
C GLU A 157 -28.78 12.24 0.63
N LYS A 158 -28.17 12.37 1.80
CA LYS A 158 -26.80 12.83 1.99
C LYS A 158 -25.90 11.65 2.26
N LEU A 159 -24.91 11.45 1.40
CA LEU A 159 -23.86 10.45 1.62
C LEU A 159 -22.71 11.07 2.42
N ASN A 160 -22.44 10.53 3.60
CA ASN A 160 -21.24 10.82 4.39
C ASN A 160 -20.23 9.69 4.16
N LEU A 161 -19.03 10.01 3.72
CA LEU A 161 -17.97 9.06 3.45
C LEU A 161 -16.70 9.43 4.22
N GLU A 162 -16.22 8.50 5.06
CA GLU A 162 -14.99 8.64 5.84
C GLU A 162 -13.95 7.67 5.27
N ILE A 163 -12.83 8.21 4.80
CA ILE A 163 -11.73 7.44 4.19
C ILE A 163 -10.46 7.65 5.00
N THR A 164 -9.88 6.55 5.50
CA THR A 164 -8.59 6.55 6.18
C THR A 164 -7.55 5.86 5.31
N THR A 165 -6.47 6.55 4.99
CA THR A 165 -5.35 6.04 4.18
C THR A 165 -4.14 5.70 5.05
N ASP A 166 -3.14 5.07 4.45
CA ASP A 166 -1.84 4.80 5.07
C ASP A 166 -0.85 5.98 4.95
N GLY A 167 -1.25 7.07 4.29
CA GLY A 167 -0.44 8.26 4.03
C GLY A 167 0.24 8.27 2.66
N SER A 168 0.19 7.17 1.89
CA SER A 168 0.78 7.12 0.53
C SER A 168 -0.06 7.85 -0.50
N ILE A 169 -1.34 8.03 -0.24
CA ILE A 169 -2.29 8.76 -1.10
C ILE A 169 -3.19 9.65 -0.24
N HIS A 170 -3.51 10.83 -0.76
CA HIS A 170 -4.49 11.70 -0.10
C HIS A 170 -5.91 11.14 -0.27
N PRO A 171 -6.80 11.17 0.78
CA PRO A 171 -8.15 10.61 0.69
C PRO A 171 -8.99 11.12 -0.46
N LYS A 172 -8.91 12.41 -0.80
CA LYS A 172 -9.60 13.01 -1.98
C LYS A 172 -9.12 12.39 -3.29
N ASP A 173 -7.82 12.17 -3.43
CA ASP A 173 -7.25 11.57 -4.64
C ASP A 173 -7.60 10.08 -4.73
N ALA A 174 -7.61 9.38 -3.61
CA ALA A 174 -8.08 7.99 -3.55
C ALA A 174 -9.55 7.88 -4.01
N LEU A 175 -10.40 8.80 -3.61
CA LEU A 175 -11.80 8.84 -4.04
C LEU A 175 -11.91 9.11 -5.54
N LYS A 176 -11.12 10.05 -6.09
CA LYS A 176 -11.07 10.33 -7.53
C LYS A 176 -10.64 9.12 -8.34
N GLU A 177 -9.57 8.42 -7.91
CA GLU A 177 -9.10 7.19 -8.56
C GLU A 177 -10.16 6.08 -8.53
N ALA A 178 -10.84 5.90 -7.39
CA ALA A 178 -11.94 4.95 -7.29
C ALA A 178 -13.11 5.30 -8.21
N ALA A 179 -13.43 6.58 -8.35
CA ALA A 179 -14.45 7.07 -9.26
C ALA A 179 -14.07 6.84 -10.73
N LYS A 180 -12.81 7.10 -11.12
CA LYS A 180 -12.31 6.81 -12.47
C LYS A 180 -12.45 5.33 -12.83
N ILE A 181 -12.10 4.42 -11.91
CA ILE A 181 -12.25 2.98 -12.09
C ILE A 181 -13.72 2.61 -12.33
N LEU A 182 -14.66 3.17 -11.56
CA LEU A 182 -16.09 2.92 -11.76
C LEU A 182 -16.58 3.46 -13.11
N ILE A 183 -16.19 4.67 -13.48
CA ILE A 183 -16.55 5.26 -14.77
C ILE A 183 -16.06 4.35 -15.90
N GLN A 184 -14.80 3.91 -15.88
CA GLN A 184 -14.25 3.01 -16.90
C GLN A 184 -15.07 1.71 -17.03
N HIS A 185 -15.51 1.14 -15.90
CA HIS A 185 -16.36 -0.05 -15.93
C HIS A 185 -17.76 0.22 -16.49
N PHE A 186 -18.36 1.35 -16.13
CA PHE A 186 -19.67 1.72 -16.64
C PHE A 186 -19.66 2.08 -18.14
N MET A 187 -18.54 2.61 -18.64
CA MET A 187 -18.37 2.87 -20.07
C MET A 187 -18.49 1.61 -20.94
N LEU A 188 -18.26 0.42 -20.38
CA LEU A 188 -18.49 -0.86 -21.11
C LEU A 188 -19.96 -1.10 -21.44
N PHE A 189 -20.87 -0.41 -20.77
CA PHE A 189 -22.32 -0.51 -20.97
C PHE A 189 -22.89 0.73 -21.68
N SER A 190 -22.05 1.67 -22.06
CA SER A 190 -22.43 2.89 -22.77
C SER A 190 -21.83 2.88 -24.18
N ASP A 191 -22.58 3.34 -25.16
CA ASP A 191 -22.11 3.52 -26.53
C ASP A 191 -21.21 4.79 -26.67
N GLU A 192 -21.22 5.66 -25.66
CA GLU A 192 -20.40 6.87 -25.62
C GLU A 192 -19.03 6.59 -25.01
N LYS A 193 -17.97 6.95 -25.72
CA LYS A 193 -16.61 6.96 -25.19
C LYS A 193 -16.36 8.27 -24.47
N ILE A 194 -16.42 8.25 -23.15
CA ILE A 194 -15.97 9.37 -22.32
C ILE A 194 -14.45 9.26 -22.21
N THR A 195 -13.71 10.14 -22.86
CA THR A 195 -12.28 10.30 -22.66
C THR A 195 -12.09 10.99 -21.32
N LEU A 196 -11.51 10.27 -20.36
CA LEU A 196 -11.02 10.84 -19.11
C LEU A 196 -9.61 11.40 -19.39
N ASP A 197 -9.53 12.42 -20.23
CA ASP A 197 -8.27 13.10 -20.47
C ASP A 197 -7.84 13.82 -19.19
N GLU A 198 -6.57 13.68 -18.85
CA GLU A 198 -5.88 14.44 -17.80
C GLU A 198 -5.67 15.90 -18.27
N GLU A 199 -6.69 16.54 -18.79
CA GLU A 199 -6.62 17.98 -19.07
C GLU A 199 -6.88 18.76 -17.79
N GLU A 200 -5.79 19.38 -17.36
CA GLU A 200 -5.73 20.45 -16.40
C GLU A 200 -6.87 21.45 -16.57
N GLN A 201 -7.59 21.65 -15.48
CA GLN A 201 -8.15 22.92 -15.07
C GLN A 201 -8.50 23.97 -16.17
N GLN A 202 -9.67 23.86 -16.74
CA GLN A 202 -10.45 25.06 -17.04
C GLN A 202 -11.94 24.71 -17.05
N GLY A 203 -12.66 25.15 -16.01
CA GLY A 203 -14.10 25.25 -16.00
C GLY A 203 -14.86 24.15 -15.23
N VAL A 204 -14.49 23.88 -14.00
CA VAL A 204 -15.47 23.43 -13.01
C VAL A 204 -15.93 24.68 -12.28
N GLU A 205 -17.17 25.11 -12.55
CA GLU A 205 -17.90 26.05 -11.71
C GLU A 205 -17.76 25.61 -10.24
N GLU A 206 -17.48 26.56 -9.38
CA GLU A 206 -17.27 26.42 -7.96
C GLU A 206 -18.31 25.47 -7.35
N PHE A 207 -17.91 24.24 -7.09
CA PHE A 207 -18.59 23.42 -6.10
C PHE A 207 -18.34 24.10 -4.75
N ASP A 208 -19.42 24.62 -4.20
CA ASP A 208 -19.43 25.33 -2.93
C ASP A 208 -18.74 24.47 -1.85
N GLU A 209 -17.53 24.90 -1.43
CA GLU A 209 -16.74 24.25 -0.39
C GLU A 209 -17.46 24.14 0.96
N SER A 210 -18.60 24.81 1.12
CA SER A 210 -19.41 24.76 2.32
C SER A 210 -20.07 23.40 2.59
N ILE A 211 -20.01 22.47 1.62
CA ILE A 211 -20.62 21.11 1.74
C ILE A 211 -19.58 20.08 2.23
N LEU A 212 -18.32 20.47 2.41
CA LEU A 212 -17.20 19.56 2.76
C LEU A 212 -16.70 19.71 4.20
N HIS A 213 -17.53 20.16 5.15
CA HIS A 213 -17.22 20.16 6.58
C HIS A 213 -18.05 19.15 7.35
#